data_93398086c21b0178c2e5d92fee6d1ab9
#
_entry.id   93398086c21b0178c2e5d92fee6d1ab9
#
_cell.length_a   1.000
_cell.length_b   1.000
_cell.length_c   1.000
_cell.angle_alpha   90.00
_cell.angle_beta   90.00
_cell.angle_gamma   90.00
#
_symmetry.space_group_name_H-M   'P 1'
#
loop_
_entity.id
_entity.type
_entity.pdbx_description
1 polymer ?
#
loop_
_entity_poly.entity_id
_entity_poly.type
_entity_poly.pdbx_seq_one_letter_code
_entity_poly.pdbx_strand_id
1 'polypeptide(L)'
;EKPQDVSRYAAQLQKLGATPFCVEHFTLRMPEDAFLPMGKLNALRRDACDALLQCLTARRKAPEPMCMRPVLYHGDRGGKILARVRTAEQAEAAFSAGADEVLLDPVSYADEEVPRMLQKYRKGARLLLSLPASMIGASEHARVSELLQSGLFDGAEANNLGQCSMIAHLPLRIAGSGLNALNAVCAEQLVALGFNRIMLSQELTKPQMRDILEKTGGAVMIYGRTQTMQLRHCPTREQQGCKNCAGAAGTLVDEAGRVFPLSNVRQADGCLVRMLNCCVTDITDLYAALPPVDAVLLAFYDETPNEVALRVKNACCARAGERV
;
A
#
# COMPACT_ATOMS: atom_id res chain seq x y z
N GLU A 1 -12.71 -61.58 15.65
CA GLU A 1 -12.00 -60.39 16.09
C GLU A 1 -13.00 -59.49 16.84
N LYS A 2 -12.65 -59.00 18.05
CA LYS A 2 -13.56 -58.20 18.84
C LYS A 2 -13.72 -56.82 18.21
N PRO A 3 -14.94 -56.24 18.18
CA PRO A 3 -15.16 -54.85 17.78
C PRO A 3 -14.24 -53.92 18.61
N GLN A 4 -13.54 -53.01 17.88
CA GLN A 4 -12.72 -52.00 18.56
C GLN A 4 -13.60 -50.81 18.94
N ASP A 5 -13.22 -50.15 20.02
CA ASP A 5 -13.91 -48.96 20.49
C ASP A 5 -13.85 -47.83 19.42
N VAL A 6 -15.01 -47.28 19.09
CA VAL A 6 -15.21 -46.20 18.13
C VAL A 6 -14.33 -44.98 18.49
N SER A 7 -14.14 -44.73 19.78
CA SER A 7 -13.29 -43.65 20.27
C SER A 7 -11.83 -43.78 19.82
N ARG A 8 -11.33 -45.00 19.71
CA ARG A 8 -9.96 -45.29 19.23
C ARG A 8 -9.79 -45.02 17.71
N TYR A 9 -10.81 -45.33 16.94
CA TYR A 9 -10.84 -45.00 15.51
C TYR A 9 -10.88 -43.47 15.31
N ALA A 10 -11.73 -42.78 16.06
CA ALA A 10 -11.83 -41.34 16.01
C ALA A 10 -10.50 -40.66 16.37
N ALA A 11 -9.88 -41.05 17.47
CA ALA A 11 -8.58 -40.53 17.90
C ALA A 11 -7.47 -40.77 16.86
N GLN A 12 -7.52 -41.90 16.16
CA GLN A 12 -6.52 -42.22 15.14
C GLN A 12 -6.70 -41.42 13.84
N LEU A 13 -7.94 -41.17 13.42
CA LEU A 13 -8.25 -40.37 12.24
C LEU A 13 -7.88 -38.86 12.43
N GLN A 14 -7.96 -38.38 13.64
CA GLN A 14 -7.64 -37.00 13.99
C GLN A 14 -6.12 -36.71 14.13
N LYS A 15 -5.27 -37.73 14.03
CA LYS A 15 -3.80 -37.57 14.11
C LYS A 15 -3.21 -37.05 12.79
N LEU A 16 -3.27 -35.74 12.58
CA LEU A 16 -2.80 -35.08 11.35
C LEU A 16 -1.39 -34.43 11.47
N GLY A 17 -0.67 -34.67 12.58
CA GLY A 17 0.53 -33.93 12.97
C GLY A 17 1.69 -33.82 11.97
N ALA A 18 1.72 -34.61 10.89
CA ALA A 18 2.71 -34.52 9.81
C ALA A 18 2.14 -33.82 8.55
N THR A 19 0.96 -33.23 8.64
CA THR A 19 0.26 -32.57 7.52
C THR A 19 -0.01 -31.11 7.85
N PRO A 20 -0.25 -30.24 6.85
CA PRO A 20 -0.63 -28.85 7.07
C PRO A 20 -2.10 -28.67 7.49
N PHE A 21 -2.81 -29.76 7.79
CA PHE A 21 -4.24 -29.76 8.10
C PHE A 21 -4.52 -29.89 9.60
N CYS A 22 -5.63 -29.30 10.05
CA CYS A 22 -6.23 -29.52 11.36
C CYS A 22 -7.69 -29.98 11.20
N VAL A 23 -8.23 -30.64 12.22
CA VAL A 23 -9.64 -31.05 12.24
C VAL A 23 -10.42 -30.06 13.08
N GLU A 24 -11.34 -29.32 12.48
CA GLU A 24 -12.25 -28.41 13.17
C GLU A 24 -13.52 -29.13 13.64
N HIS A 25 -14.10 -29.95 12.73
CA HIS A 25 -15.30 -30.73 13.00
C HIS A 25 -15.09 -32.17 12.60
N PHE A 26 -15.46 -33.11 13.47
CA PHE A 26 -15.29 -34.54 13.23
C PHE A 26 -16.58 -35.30 13.55
N THR A 27 -17.07 -36.08 12.62
CA THR A 27 -18.19 -36.99 12.80
C THR A 27 -17.80 -38.35 12.25
N LEU A 28 -17.90 -39.40 13.07
CA LEU A 28 -17.68 -40.78 12.69
C LEU A 28 -19.01 -41.55 12.74
N ARG A 29 -19.40 -42.13 11.62
CA ARG A 29 -20.55 -43.03 11.48
C ARG A 29 -20.05 -44.39 11.06
N MET A 30 -20.25 -45.41 11.85
CA MET A 30 -19.91 -46.79 11.52
C MET A 30 -20.90 -47.75 12.16
N PRO A 31 -21.14 -48.94 11.54
CA PRO A 31 -21.93 -50.01 12.15
C PRO A 31 -21.31 -50.49 13.46
N GLU A 32 -22.13 -50.95 14.39
CA GLU A 32 -21.68 -51.38 15.75
C GLU A 32 -20.77 -52.63 15.67
N ASP A 33 -20.92 -53.45 14.65
CA ASP A 33 -20.17 -54.70 14.42
C ASP A 33 -18.95 -54.50 13.48
N ALA A 34 -18.70 -53.27 13.05
CA ALA A 34 -17.64 -53.02 12.08
C ALA A 34 -16.25 -53.15 12.73
N PHE A 35 -15.38 -53.86 12.03
CA PHE A 35 -13.97 -53.97 12.32
C PHE A 35 -13.13 -53.42 11.18
N LEU A 36 -12.27 -52.47 11.47
CA LEU A 36 -11.34 -51.93 10.52
C LEU A 36 -9.91 -52.04 11.08
N PRO A 37 -8.99 -52.75 10.40
CA PRO A 37 -7.61 -52.82 10.82
C PRO A 37 -6.97 -51.44 10.88
N MET A 38 -6.23 -51.13 11.96
CA MET A 38 -5.60 -49.84 12.19
C MET A 38 -4.65 -49.42 11.04
N GLY A 39 -4.03 -50.40 10.37
CA GLY A 39 -3.21 -50.15 9.18
C GLY A 39 -4.00 -49.53 8.01
N LYS A 40 -5.22 -50.06 7.76
CA LYS A 40 -6.12 -49.56 6.70
C LYS A 40 -6.66 -48.16 7.09
N LEU A 41 -6.98 -47.95 8.37
CA LEU A 41 -7.41 -46.64 8.86
C LEU A 41 -6.33 -45.57 8.69
N ASN A 42 -5.08 -45.91 8.97
CA ASN A 42 -3.94 -45.02 8.76
C ASN A 42 -3.66 -44.75 7.28
N ALA A 43 -3.86 -45.75 6.41
CA ALA A 43 -3.75 -45.54 4.97
C ALA A 43 -4.84 -44.58 4.49
N LEU A 44 -6.11 -44.84 4.83
CA LEU A 44 -7.23 -43.95 4.50
C LEU A 44 -6.98 -42.49 4.89
N ARG A 45 -6.51 -42.28 6.12
CA ARG A 45 -6.18 -40.93 6.59
C ARG A 45 -5.10 -40.26 5.75
N ARG A 46 -4.00 -40.98 5.44
CA ARG A 46 -2.91 -40.44 4.60
C ARG A 46 -3.40 -40.14 3.20
N ASP A 47 -4.07 -41.10 2.58
CA ASP A 47 -4.57 -40.96 1.22
C ASP A 47 -5.55 -39.78 1.09
N ALA A 48 -6.41 -39.57 2.09
CA ALA A 48 -7.33 -38.43 2.14
C ALA A 48 -6.57 -37.09 2.26
N CYS A 49 -5.56 -37.02 3.14
CA CYS A 49 -4.73 -35.82 3.27
C CYS A 49 -3.93 -35.54 2.00
N ASP A 50 -3.35 -36.56 1.38
CA ASP A 50 -2.57 -36.42 0.15
C ASP A 50 -3.46 -36.01 -1.03
N ALA A 51 -4.65 -36.59 -1.16
CA ALA A 51 -5.62 -36.21 -2.17
C ALA A 51 -6.07 -34.74 -1.99
N LEU A 52 -6.37 -34.32 -0.74
CA LEU A 52 -6.72 -32.94 -0.46
C LEU A 52 -5.55 -31.99 -0.78
N LEU A 53 -4.34 -32.33 -0.41
CA LEU A 53 -3.15 -31.56 -0.72
C LEU A 53 -2.93 -31.43 -2.23
N GLN A 54 -3.08 -32.53 -2.97
CA GLN A 54 -3.01 -32.53 -4.43
C GLN A 54 -4.08 -31.62 -5.05
N CYS A 55 -5.33 -31.67 -4.57
CA CYS A 55 -6.39 -30.78 -5.05
C CYS A 55 -6.07 -29.30 -4.78
N LEU A 56 -5.55 -28.99 -3.60
CA LEU A 56 -5.21 -27.61 -3.20
C LEU A 56 -3.97 -27.08 -3.93
N THR A 57 -3.00 -27.96 -4.23
CA THR A 57 -1.76 -27.60 -4.92
C THR A 57 -1.82 -27.85 -6.42
N ALA A 58 -2.91 -28.43 -6.94
CA ALA A 58 -3.10 -28.59 -8.36
C ALA A 58 -2.93 -27.24 -9.07
N ARG A 59 -1.95 -27.14 -9.96
CA ARG A 59 -1.77 -25.95 -10.77
C ARG A 59 -3.07 -25.69 -11.53
N ARG A 60 -3.68 -24.55 -11.27
CA ARG A 60 -4.71 -24.05 -12.18
C ARG A 60 -4.10 -24.07 -13.59
N LYS A 61 -4.86 -24.51 -14.59
CA LYS A 61 -4.44 -24.39 -15.98
C LYS A 61 -3.87 -22.98 -16.15
N ALA A 62 -2.66 -22.89 -16.70
CA ALA A 62 -2.10 -21.57 -17.03
C ALA A 62 -3.19 -20.80 -17.79
N PRO A 63 -3.52 -19.58 -17.39
CA PRO A 63 -4.46 -18.78 -18.16
C PRO A 63 -3.94 -18.75 -19.59
N GLU A 64 -4.86 -18.82 -20.55
CA GLU A 64 -4.47 -18.63 -21.95
C GLU A 64 -3.65 -17.34 -22.05
N PRO A 65 -2.63 -17.30 -22.91
CA PRO A 65 -1.84 -16.09 -23.09
C PRO A 65 -2.80 -14.92 -23.32
N MET A 66 -2.90 -14.02 -22.37
CA MET A 66 -3.77 -12.87 -22.47
C MET A 66 -3.22 -12.01 -23.60
N CYS A 67 -3.93 -11.97 -24.74
CA CYS A 67 -3.62 -11.01 -25.79
C CYS A 67 -3.87 -9.62 -25.20
N MET A 68 -2.81 -8.97 -24.75
CA MET A 68 -2.88 -7.66 -24.17
C MET A 68 -3.23 -6.67 -25.28
N ARG A 69 -4.49 -6.24 -25.28
CA ARG A 69 -4.88 -5.10 -26.09
C ARG A 69 -4.37 -3.86 -25.36
N PRO A 70 -3.63 -2.95 -26.01
CA PRO A 70 -3.24 -1.72 -25.38
C PRO A 70 -4.50 -0.99 -24.91
N VAL A 71 -4.63 -0.80 -23.62
CA VAL A 71 -5.64 0.08 -23.05
C VAL A 71 -5.12 1.48 -23.28
N LEU A 72 -5.75 2.23 -24.17
CA LEU A 72 -5.43 3.64 -24.37
C LEU A 72 -5.79 4.37 -23.07
N TYR A 73 -4.79 4.62 -22.25
CA TYR A 73 -4.94 5.45 -21.08
C TYR A 73 -4.88 6.91 -21.51
N HIS A 74 -5.98 7.60 -21.31
CA HIS A 74 -6.07 9.04 -21.48
C HIS A 74 -6.11 9.72 -20.12
N GLY A 75 -4.97 9.72 -19.42
CA GLY A 75 -4.80 10.49 -18.19
C GLY A 75 -4.92 12.01 -18.46
N ASP A 76 -5.24 12.75 -17.42
CA ASP A 76 -5.19 14.22 -17.44
C ASP A 76 -3.70 14.65 -17.44
N ARG A 77 -3.08 14.71 -18.62
CA ARG A 77 -1.66 15.09 -18.77
C ARG A 77 -1.40 16.57 -18.43
N GLY A 78 -2.16 17.11 -17.50
CA GLY A 78 -2.10 18.51 -17.09
C GLY A 78 -0.96 18.86 -16.14
N GLY A 79 -0.06 17.91 -15.82
CA GLY A 79 1.12 18.17 -14.99
C GLY A 79 0.76 18.71 -13.61
N LYS A 80 -0.24 18.13 -12.94
CA LYS A 80 -0.67 18.60 -11.61
C LYS A 80 0.46 18.51 -10.60
N ILE A 81 0.57 19.50 -9.72
CA ILE A 81 1.49 19.48 -8.59
C ILE A 81 0.78 18.84 -7.41
N LEU A 82 1.22 17.65 -7.04
CA LEU A 82 0.70 16.82 -5.95
C LEU A 82 1.68 16.88 -4.77
N ALA A 83 1.27 17.45 -3.65
CA ALA A 83 2.06 17.52 -2.43
C ALA A 83 1.61 16.44 -1.44
N ARG A 84 2.42 15.41 -1.18
CA ARG A 84 2.19 14.47 -0.08
C ARG A 84 2.68 15.09 1.21
N VAL A 85 1.82 15.17 2.22
CA VAL A 85 2.07 15.84 3.48
C VAL A 85 1.57 15.01 4.66
N ARG A 86 2.11 15.25 5.85
CA ARG A 86 1.77 14.51 7.05
C ARG A 86 1.02 15.34 8.09
N THR A 87 1.19 16.66 8.08
CA THR A 87 0.59 17.55 9.07
C THR A 87 -0.32 18.58 8.42
N ALA A 88 -1.16 19.19 9.23
CA ALA A 88 -2.06 20.24 8.78
C ALA A 88 -1.29 21.48 8.30
N GLU A 89 -0.20 21.83 9.00
CA GLU A 89 0.63 22.98 8.69
C GLU A 89 1.35 22.80 7.34
N GLN A 90 1.86 21.60 7.08
CA GLN A 90 2.42 21.25 5.76
C GLN A 90 1.36 21.34 4.65
N ALA A 91 0.15 20.86 4.91
CA ALA A 91 -0.94 20.90 3.94
C ALA A 91 -1.37 22.36 3.64
N GLU A 92 -1.51 23.19 4.66
CA GLU A 92 -1.82 24.60 4.50
C GLU A 92 -0.75 25.34 3.70
N ALA A 93 0.53 25.07 4.00
CA ALA A 93 1.66 25.62 3.26
C ALA A 93 1.66 25.19 1.79
N ALA A 94 1.37 23.91 1.50
CA ALA A 94 1.29 23.39 0.14
C ALA A 94 0.14 24.04 -0.65
N PHE A 95 -1.06 24.12 -0.09
CA PHE A 95 -2.20 24.81 -0.71
C PHE A 95 -1.91 26.29 -0.97
N SER A 96 -1.31 26.98 0.01
CA SER A 96 -0.99 28.41 -0.10
C SER A 96 0.10 28.67 -1.14
N ALA A 97 0.99 27.71 -1.35
CA ALA A 97 2.08 27.81 -2.34
C ALA A 97 1.65 27.45 -3.77
N GLY A 98 0.41 26.98 -3.97
CA GLY A 98 -0.14 26.70 -5.29
C GLY A 98 -0.12 25.22 -5.71
N ALA A 99 -0.06 24.28 -4.76
CA ALA A 99 -0.29 22.86 -5.07
C ALA A 99 -1.71 22.68 -5.63
N ASP A 100 -1.83 21.97 -6.75
CA ASP A 100 -3.13 21.63 -7.34
C ASP A 100 -3.86 20.58 -6.50
N GLU A 101 -3.11 19.72 -5.83
CA GLU A 101 -3.61 18.60 -5.05
C GLU A 101 -2.73 18.38 -3.81
N VAL A 102 -3.35 18.06 -2.69
CA VAL A 102 -2.67 17.67 -1.45
C VAL A 102 -3.07 16.24 -1.12
N LEU A 103 -2.08 15.37 -0.99
CA LEU A 103 -2.22 13.97 -0.59
C LEU A 103 -1.87 13.86 0.89
N LEU A 104 -2.88 13.80 1.74
CA LEU A 104 -2.71 13.64 3.18
C LEU A 104 -2.28 12.20 3.48
N ASP A 105 -1.11 12.03 4.07
CA ASP A 105 -0.53 10.78 4.57
C ASP A 105 -0.38 10.90 6.10
N PRO A 106 -1.48 10.77 6.87
CA PRO A 106 -1.52 11.15 8.28
C PRO A 106 -0.70 10.21 9.15
N VAL A 107 -0.28 10.69 10.31
CA VAL A 107 0.33 9.84 11.34
C VAL A 107 -0.67 8.84 11.91
N SER A 108 -1.96 9.20 11.92
CA SER A 108 -3.07 8.35 12.38
C SER A 108 -4.31 8.57 11.52
N TYR A 109 -5.01 7.50 11.20
CA TYR A 109 -6.28 7.54 10.46
C TYR A 109 -7.51 7.66 11.40
N ALA A 110 -7.29 7.82 12.69
CA ALA A 110 -8.37 8.00 13.67
C ALA A 110 -8.86 9.44 13.77
N ASP A 111 -8.14 10.40 13.19
CA ASP A 111 -8.39 11.83 13.33
C ASP A 111 -9.06 12.38 12.08
N GLU A 112 -10.30 12.84 12.21
CA GLU A 112 -11.04 13.55 11.18
C GLU A 112 -10.94 15.08 11.30
N GLU A 113 -10.41 15.63 12.38
CA GLU A 113 -10.34 17.08 12.58
C GLU A 113 -9.41 17.72 11.56
N VAL A 114 -8.25 17.10 11.32
CA VAL A 114 -7.28 17.59 10.32
C VAL A 114 -7.90 17.68 8.93
N PRO A 115 -8.48 16.65 8.34
CA PRO A 115 -9.09 16.78 7.02
C PRO A 115 -10.28 17.75 6.99
N ARG A 116 -11.09 17.84 8.07
CA ARG A 116 -12.16 18.85 8.16
C ARG A 116 -11.62 20.27 8.19
N MET A 117 -10.57 20.53 8.97
CA MET A 117 -9.91 21.83 9.04
C MET A 117 -9.33 22.24 7.69
N LEU A 118 -8.76 21.30 6.92
CA LEU A 118 -8.13 21.56 5.63
C LEU A 118 -9.10 22.01 4.54
N GLN A 119 -10.42 21.72 4.68
CA GLN A 119 -11.41 22.14 3.71
C GLN A 119 -11.38 23.66 3.43
N LYS A 120 -11.12 24.47 4.43
CA LYS A 120 -11.06 25.95 4.30
C LYS A 120 -9.86 26.46 3.49
N TYR A 121 -8.77 25.67 3.39
CA TYR A 121 -7.55 26.09 2.71
C TYR A 121 -7.49 25.68 1.23
N ARG A 122 -8.37 24.81 0.79
CA ARG A 122 -8.30 24.17 -0.55
C ARG A 122 -8.36 25.16 -1.72
N LYS A 123 -9.14 26.23 -1.63
CA LYS A 123 -9.30 27.22 -2.71
C LYS A 123 -9.47 26.62 -4.13
N GLY A 124 -10.19 25.51 -4.22
CA GLY A 124 -10.38 24.78 -5.47
C GLY A 124 -9.37 23.65 -5.75
N ALA A 125 -8.31 23.52 -4.96
CA ALA A 125 -7.41 22.38 -5.00
C ALA A 125 -8.06 21.11 -4.42
N ARG A 126 -7.58 19.92 -4.82
CA ARG A 126 -8.10 18.64 -4.31
C ARG A 126 -7.42 18.22 -3.02
N LEU A 127 -8.20 17.66 -2.09
CA LEU A 127 -7.68 16.95 -0.92
C LEU A 127 -7.85 15.45 -1.12
N LEU A 128 -6.75 14.72 -1.04
CA LEU A 128 -6.68 13.28 -1.28
C LEU A 128 -6.16 12.57 -0.04
N LEU A 129 -6.49 11.28 0.13
CA LEU A 129 -6.00 10.45 1.22
C LEU A 129 -5.02 9.39 0.71
N SER A 130 -3.81 9.33 1.26
CA SER A 130 -2.89 8.22 1.03
C SER A 130 -3.20 7.09 2.01
N LEU A 131 -3.50 5.89 1.51
CA LEU A 131 -3.75 4.73 2.37
C LEU A 131 -2.43 4.12 2.85
N PRO A 132 -2.39 3.57 4.07
CA PRO A 132 -1.19 2.90 4.57
C PRO A 132 -0.91 1.66 3.72
N ALA A 133 0.36 1.39 3.41
CA ALA A 133 0.74 0.23 2.59
C ALA A 133 0.29 -1.11 3.20
N SER A 134 0.15 -1.16 4.51
CA SER A 134 -0.43 -2.29 5.24
C SER A 134 -1.36 -1.78 6.35
N MET A 135 -2.48 -2.45 6.52
CA MET A 135 -3.41 -2.23 7.64
C MET A 135 -3.32 -3.40 8.60
N ILE A 136 -3.17 -3.11 9.89
CA ILE A 136 -3.04 -4.11 10.94
C ILE A 136 -4.40 -4.27 11.61
N GLY A 137 -5.01 -5.45 11.44
CA GLY A 137 -6.29 -5.79 12.06
C GLY A 137 -7.52 -5.16 11.42
N ALA A 138 -8.69 -5.68 11.81
CA ALA A 138 -9.98 -5.23 11.29
C ALA A 138 -10.34 -3.82 11.74
N SER A 139 -9.90 -3.42 12.93
CA SER A 139 -10.18 -2.10 13.51
C SER A 139 -9.60 -0.97 12.67
N GLU A 140 -8.37 -1.14 12.15
CA GLU A 140 -7.75 -0.14 11.28
C GLU A 140 -8.43 -0.10 9.91
N HIS A 141 -8.80 -1.26 9.38
CA HIS A 141 -9.55 -1.34 8.13
C HIS A 141 -10.88 -0.59 8.23
N ALA A 142 -11.61 -0.74 9.34
CA ALA A 142 -12.85 -0.03 9.59
C ALA A 142 -12.65 1.49 9.64
N ARG A 143 -11.65 1.97 10.41
CA ARG A 143 -11.31 3.40 10.52
C ARG A 143 -11.00 4.04 9.17
N VAL A 144 -10.15 3.39 8.38
CA VAL A 144 -9.80 3.89 7.03
C VAL A 144 -11.04 3.91 6.14
N SER A 145 -11.91 2.90 6.22
CA SER A 145 -13.15 2.84 5.45
C SER A 145 -14.12 3.96 5.83
N GLU A 146 -14.29 4.23 7.13
CA GLU A 146 -15.11 5.33 7.63
C GLU A 146 -14.59 6.68 7.14
N LEU A 147 -13.28 6.90 7.23
CA LEU A 147 -12.63 8.12 6.78
C LEU A 147 -12.81 8.34 5.26
N LEU A 148 -12.71 7.29 4.46
CA LEU A 148 -12.97 7.35 3.02
C LEU A 148 -14.43 7.68 2.69
N GLN A 149 -15.38 7.23 3.51
CA GLN A 149 -16.81 7.48 3.35
C GLN A 149 -17.26 8.84 3.90
N SER A 150 -16.41 9.55 4.61
CA SER A 150 -16.72 10.84 5.24
C SER A 150 -17.07 11.97 4.25
N GLY A 151 -16.78 11.80 2.96
CA GLY A 151 -16.96 12.84 1.94
C GLY A 151 -15.95 13.99 2.00
N LEU A 152 -14.91 13.85 2.84
CA LEU A 152 -13.88 14.88 3.00
C LEU A 152 -12.82 14.87 1.89
N PHE A 153 -12.71 13.76 1.15
CA PHE A 153 -11.68 13.57 0.15
C PHE A 153 -12.23 13.47 -1.28
N ASP A 154 -11.54 14.08 -2.23
CA ASP A 154 -11.86 14.01 -3.66
C ASP A 154 -11.28 12.74 -4.32
N GLY A 155 -10.47 11.98 -3.59
CA GLY A 155 -9.85 10.77 -4.08
C GLY A 155 -8.92 10.16 -3.05
N ALA A 156 -8.33 9.02 -3.41
CA ALA A 156 -7.36 8.34 -2.56
C ALA A 156 -6.29 7.61 -3.36
N GLU A 157 -5.15 7.42 -2.69
CA GLU A 157 -4.04 6.59 -3.16
C GLU A 157 -4.07 5.24 -2.47
N ALA A 158 -4.12 4.16 -3.26
CA ALA A 158 -3.96 2.80 -2.79
C ALA A 158 -2.52 2.32 -2.97
N ASN A 159 -1.97 1.68 -1.95
CA ASN A 159 -0.59 1.18 -1.93
C ASN A 159 -0.50 -0.36 -1.92
N ASN A 160 -1.63 -1.06 -2.01
CA ASN A 160 -1.71 -2.49 -2.28
C ASN A 160 -3.02 -2.84 -3.01
N LEU A 161 -3.06 -4.01 -3.66
CA LEU A 161 -4.23 -4.44 -4.46
C LEU A 161 -5.50 -4.65 -3.62
N GLY A 162 -5.37 -5.04 -2.35
CA GLY A 162 -6.53 -5.22 -1.46
C GLY A 162 -7.30 -3.93 -1.20
N GLN A 163 -6.71 -2.77 -1.47
CA GLN A 163 -7.34 -1.46 -1.28
C GLN A 163 -8.16 -0.99 -2.48
N CYS A 164 -8.11 -1.69 -3.63
CA CYS A 164 -8.85 -1.29 -4.84
C CYS A 164 -10.35 -1.11 -4.58
N SER A 165 -10.96 -2.07 -3.89
CA SER A 165 -12.39 -2.03 -3.57
C SER A 165 -12.75 -0.92 -2.58
N MET A 166 -11.85 -0.57 -1.67
CA MET A 166 -12.09 0.47 -0.67
C MET A 166 -12.23 1.86 -1.29
N ILE A 167 -11.49 2.15 -2.37
CA ILE A 167 -11.48 3.45 -3.03
C ILE A 167 -12.32 3.49 -4.32
N ALA A 168 -12.99 2.39 -4.68
CA ALA A 168 -13.72 2.27 -5.95
C ALA A 168 -14.82 3.31 -6.12
N HIS A 169 -15.40 3.82 -5.03
CA HIS A 169 -16.45 4.84 -5.03
C HIS A 169 -15.93 6.27 -5.24
N LEU A 170 -14.62 6.48 -5.13
CA LEU A 170 -14.04 7.82 -5.24
C LEU A 170 -13.76 8.19 -6.70
N PRO A 171 -13.91 9.49 -7.06
CA PRO A 171 -13.68 9.94 -8.44
C PRO A 171 -12.21 9.86 -8.86
N LEU A 172 -11.26 10.16 -7.96
CA LEU A 172 -9.83 10.05 -8.23
C LEU A 172 -9.23 8.88 -7.44
N ARG A 173 -8.77 7.87 -8.18
CA ARG A 173 -8.19 6.63 -7.65
C ARG A 173 -6.75 6.51 -8.13
N ILE A 174 -5.81 6.69 -7.21
CA ILE A 174 -4.38 6.69 -7.53
C ILE A 174 -3.79 5.32 -7.17
N ALA A 175 -3.16 4.67 -8.13
CA ALA A 175 -2.27 3.55 -7.88
C ALA A 175 -0.94 4.12 -7.36
N GLY A 176 -0.68 3.95 -6.07
CA GLY A 176 0.49 4.47 -5.40
C GLY A 176 1.77 3.69 -5.72
N SER A 177 2.90 4.17 -5.23
CA SER A 177 4.21 3.55 -5.45
C SER A 177 4.29 2.11 -4.92
N GLY A 178 3.49 1.75 -3.91
CA GLY A 178 3.39 0.38 -3.39
C GLY A 178 2.85 -0.65 -4.40
N LEU A 179 2.19 -0.21 -5.48
CA LEU A 179 1.74 -1.08 -6.58
C LEU A 179 2.80 -1.26 -7.69
N ASN A 180 3.92 -0.61 -7.54
CA ASN A 180 5.17 -0.86 -8.27
C ASN A 180 5.03 -0.89 -9.80
N ALA A 181 4.51 0.18 -10.39
CA ALA A 181 4.36 0.31 -11.83
C ALA A 181 5.74 0.49 -12.51
N LEU A 182 6.36 -0.61 -12.95
CA LEU A 182 7.71 -0.69 -13.51
C LEU A 182 7.73 -0.70 -15.06
N ASN A 183 6.59 -0.84 -15.70
CA ASN A 183 6.48 -0.85 -17.17
C ASN A 183 5.06 -0.51 -17.61
N ALA A 184 4.89 -0.22 -18.90
CA ALA A 184 3.60 0.15 -19.47
C ALA A 184 2.52 -0.92 -19.28
N VAL A 185 2.89 -2.20 -19.37
CA VAL A 185 1.96 -3.32 -19.17
C VAL A 185 1.38 -3.33 -17.76
N CYS A 186 2.23 -3.10 -16.74
CA CYS A 186 1.76 -2.98 -15.36
C CYS A 186 0.82 -1.78 -15.21
N ALA A 187 1.18 -0.63 -15.78
CA ALA A 187 0.34 0.57 -15.74
C ALA A 187 -1.04 0.32 -16.39
N GLU A 188 -1.08 -0.33 -17.55
CA GLU A 188 -2.33 -0.71 -18.23
C GLU A 188 -3.20 -1.65 -17.36
N GLN A 189 -2.59 -2.63 -16.68
CA GLN A 189 -3.32 -3.52 -15.78
C GLN A 189 -3.90 -2.77 -14.57
N LEU A 190 -3.18 -1.81 -14.02
CA LEU A 190 -3.69 -0.97 -12.94
C LEU A 190 -4.88 -0.11 -13.41
N VAL A 191 -4.83 0.42 -14.64
CA VAL A 191 -5.98 1.11 -15.25
C VAL A 191 -7.17 0.15 -15.40
N ALA A 192 -6.95 -1.08 -15.86
CA ALA A 192 -8.00 -2.10 -15.99
C ALA A 192 -8.63 -2.47 -14.63
N LEU A 193 -7.88 -2.36 -13.53
CA LEU A 193 -8.38 -2.52 -12.17
C LEU A 193 -9.16 -1.30 -11.65
N GLY A 194 -9.30 -0.25 -12.45
CA GLY A 194 -10.11 0.93 -12.13
C GLY A 194 -9.35 2.13 -11.58
N PHE A 195 -8.01 2.08 -11.55
CA PHE A 195 -7.23 3.28 -11.24
C PHE A 195 -7.26 4.26 -12.41
N ASN A 196 -7.30 5.55 -12.12
CA ASN A 196 -7.30 6.59 -13.13
C ASN A 196 -6.11 7.57 -13.02
N ARG A 197 -5.17 7.25 -12.14
CA ARG A 197 -3.81 7.83 -12.11
C ARG A 197 -2.84 6.77 -11.59
N ILE A 198 -1.70 6.65 -12.23
CA ILE A 198 -0.68 5.64 -11.90
C ILE A 198 0.59 6.35 -11.46
N MET A 199 1.01 6.14 -10.20
CA MET A 199 2.32 6.59 -9.72
C MET A 199 3.38 5.62 -10.23
N LEU A 200 4.32 6.10 -11.02
CA LEU A 200 5.43 5.29 -11.50
C LEU A 200 6.37 4.90 -10.37
N SER A 201 6.98 3.72 -10.47
CA SER A 201 7.95 3.24 -9.50
C SER A 201 9.15 4.19 -9.41
N GLN A 202 9.62 4.40 -8.19
CA GLN A 202 10.81 5.22 -7.91
C GLN A 202 12.13 4.52 -8.29
N GLU A 203 12.07 3.26 -8.71
CA GLU A 203 13.22 2.47 -9.16
C GLU A 203 13.51 2.62 -10.66
N LEU A 204 12.67 3.36 -11.37
CA LEU A 204 12.80 3.55 -12.81
C LEU A 204 13.94 4.51 -13.16
N THR A 205 14.67 4.15 -14.20
CA THR A 205 15.60 5.06 -14.86
C THR A 205 14.85 6.07 -15.75
N LYS A 206 15.48 7.20 -16.07
CA LYS A 206 14.89 8.23 -16.97
C LYS A 206 14.37 7.67 -18.30
N PRO A 207 15.10 6.79 -19.04
CA PRO A 207 14.59 6.21 -20.27
C PRO A 207 13.34 5.36 -20.07
N GLN A 208 13.28 4.57 -18.97
CA GLN A 208 12.13 3.75 -18.62
C GLN A 208 10.92 4.61 -18.26
N MET A 209 11.10 5.66 -17.44
CA MET A 209 10.02 6.62 -17.15
C MET A 209 9.45 7.21 -18.44
N ARG A 210 10.33 7.66 -19.36
CA ARG A 210 9.92 8.23 -20.64
C ARG A 210 9.09 7.24 -21.46
N ASP A 211 9.56 6.01 -21.61
CA ASP A 211 8.85 4.96 -22.35
C ASP A 211 7.43 4.70 -21.81
N ILE A 212 7.27 4.67 -20.49
CA ILE A 212 5.96 4.49 -19.87
C ILE A 212 5.08 5.72 -20.06
N LEU A 213 5.61 6.92 -19.78
CA LEU A 213 4.86 8.17 -19.87
C LEU A 213 4.35 8.45 -21.29
N GLU A 214 5.14 8.12 -22.31
CA GLU A 214 4.74 8.27 -23.70
C GLU A 214 3.58 7.33 -24.08
N LYS A 215 3.59 6.11 -23.54
CA LYS A 215 2.59 5.06 -23.84
C LYS A 215 1.31 5.19 -23.01
N THR A 216 1.45 5.37 -21.71
CA THR A 216 0.31 5.25 -20.76
C THR A 216 0.03 6.52 -19.98
N GLY A 217 0.91 7.52 -19.97
CA GLY A 217 0.87 8.60 -19.00
C GLY A 217 1.29 8.12 -17.61
N GLY A 218 1.02 8.93 -16.58
CA GLY A 218 1.31 8.60 -15.18
C GLY A 218 1.81 9.79 -14.38
N ALA A 219 2.08 9.55 -13.10
CA ALA A 219 2.65 10.52 -12.17
C ALA A 219 4.05 10.10 -11.73
N VAL A 220 4.92 11.07 -11.49
CA VAL A 220 6.34 10.86 -11.15
C VAL A 220 6.68 11.60 -9.86
N MET A 221 7.39 10.96 -8.93
CA MET A 221 7.95 11.63 -7.78
C MET A 221 9.19 12.43 -8.22
N ILE A 222 9.16 13.74 -8.02
CA ILE A 222 10.28 14.64 -8.36
C ILE A 222 11.04 15.15 -7.14
N TYR A 223 10.42 15.10 -5.96
CA TYR A 223 11.04 15.50 -4.70
C TYR A 223 10.61 14.56 -3.55
N GLY A 224 11.54 14.22 -2.69
CA GLY A 224 11.30 13.54 -1.42
C GLY A 224 12.23 12.37 -1.14
N ARG A 225 11.96 11.66 -0.04
CA ARG A 225 12.70 10.46 0.35
C ARG A 225 11.95 9.21 -0.07
N THR A 226 12.63 8.29 -0.73
CA THR A 226 12.10 6.96 -1.03
C THR A 226 11.98 6.14 0.25
N GLN A 227 10.86 5.45 0.44
CA GLN A 227 10.74 4.46 1.50
C GLN A 227 11.57 3.22 1.12
N THR A 228 12.52 2.84 1.99
CA THR A 228 13.40 1.70 1.77
C THR A 228 12.97 0.45 2.51
N MET A 229 12.26 0.62 3.65
CA MET A 229 11.79 -0.50 4.46
C MET A 229 10.51 -0.15 5.21
N GLN A 230 9.71 -1.17 5.50
CA GLN A 230 8.56 -1.08 6.39
C GLN A 230 8.68 -2.11 7.51
N LEU A 231 8.53 -1.66 8.74
CA LEU A 231 8.72 -2.45 9.94
C LEU A 231 7.43 -2.48 10.78
N ARG A 232 7.12 -3.61 11.39
CA ARG A 232 6.14 -3.69 12.48
C ARG A 232 6.78 -3.47 13.85
N HIS A 233 8.09 -3.63 13.93
CA HIS A 233 8.88 -3.31 15.09
C HIS A 233 9.14 -1.81 15.13
N CYS A 234 8.98 -1.20 16.32
CA CYS A 234 9.26 0.21 16.53
C CYS A 234 10.53 0.37 17.37
N PRO A 235 11.66 0.77 16.77
CA PRO A 235 12.91 0.96 17.51
C PRO A 235 12.79 1.98 18.63
N THR A 236 12.01 3.04 18.41
CA THR A 236 11.79 4.11 19.42
C THR A 236 11.04 3.60 20.66
N ARG A 237 10.18 2.59 20.51
CA ARG A 237 9.45 1.99 21.62
C ARG A 237 10.38 1.35 22.65
N GLU A 238 11.43 0.69 22.20
CA GLU A 238 12.39 0.02 23.08
C GLU A 238 13.23 1.02 23.86
N GLN A 239 13.53 2.18 23.28
CA GLN A 239 14.36 3.19 23.89
C GLN A 239 13.58 4.13 24.84
N GLN A 240 12.38 4.55 24.47
CA GLN A 240 11.65 5.65 25.13
C GLN A 240 10.24 5.24 25.59
N GLY A 241 9.75 4.06 25.21
CA GLY A 241 8.36 3.63 25.43
C GLY A 241 7.36 4.36 24.54
N CYS A 242 6.09 3.95 24.60
CA CYS A 242 5.01 4.52 23.78
C CYS A 242 4.31 5.73 24.42
N LYS A 243 4.46 5.96 25.73
CA LYS A 243 3.65 6.94 26.47
C LYS A 243 3.79 8.37 25.95
N ASN A 244 4.97 8.75 25.47
CA ASN A 244 5.27 10.09 24.97
C ASN A 244 5.51 10.13 23.45
N CYS A 245 5.12 9.08 22.75
CA CYS A 245 5.32 9.00 21.30
C CYS A 245 4.28 9.87 20.59
N ALA A 246 4.66 11.06 20.16
CA ALA A 246 3.86 11.95 19.29
C ALA A 246 3.83 11.46 17.81
N GLY A 247 4.12 10.18 17.55
CA GLY A 247 4.40 9.71 16.18
C GLY A 247 5.83 10.03 15.77
N ALA A 248 6.69 10.35 16.79
CA ALA A 248 8.04 10.79 16.57
C ALA A 248 8.82 9.77 15.74
N ALA A 249 9.37 10.28 14.66
CA ALA A 249 10.38 9.60 13.91
C ALA A 249 11.66 9.54 14.76
N GLY A 250 12.24 8.36 14.86
CA GLY A 250 13.63 8.23 15.24
C GLY A 250 14.51 8.25 13.99
N THR A 251 15.74 7.88 14.17
CA THR A 251 16.68 7.64 13.07
C THR A 251 17.38 6.31 13.28
N LEU A 252 17.73 5.63 12.18
CA LEU A 252 18.69 4.54 12.18
C LEU A 252 19.98 5.03 11.54
N VAL A 253 21.11 4.58 12.09
CA VAL A 253 22.42 4.90 11.55
C VAL A 253 23.11 3.59 11.17
N ASP A 254 23.62 3.49 9.95
CA ASP A 254 24.34 2.31 9.51
C ASP A 254 25.84 2.39 9.90
N GLU A 255 26.57 1.33 9.61
CA GLU A 255 28.01 1.23 9.92
C GLU A 255 28.85 2.30 9.19
N ALA A 256 28.35 2.86 8.10
CA ALA A 256 29.00 3.93 7.35
C ALA A 256 28.61 5.34 7.85
N GLY A 257 27.82 5.42 8.93
CA GLY A 257 27.37 6.68 9.51
C GLY A 257 26.21 7.36 8.73
N ARG A 258 25.57 6.68 7.77
CA ARG A 258 24.44 7.23 7.05
C ARG A 258 23.18 7.19 7.91
N VAL A 259 22.46 8.31 7.93
CA VAL A 259 21.29 8.50 8.79
C VAL A 259 20.01 8.27 7.98
N PHE A 260 19.22 7.30 8.39
CA PHE A 260 17.94 6.93 7.79
C PHE A 260 16.79 7.40 8.69
N PRO A 261 16.01 8.41 8.30
CA PRO A 261 14.87 8.86 9.08
C PRO A 261 13.79 7.77 9.17
N LEU A 262 13.14 7.71 10.33
CA LEU A 262 11.98 6.85 10.56
C LEU A 262 10.71 7.68 10.61
N SER A 263 9.65 7.16 10.02
CA SER A 263 8.34 7.79 9.98
C SER A 263 7.28 6.80 10.43
N ASN A 264 6.57 7.11 11.51
CA ASN A 264 5.57 6.22 12.09
C ASN A 264 4.18 6.48 11.53
N VAL A 265 3.42 5.42 11.33
CA VAL A 265 1.98 5.44 11.09
C VAL A 265 1.32 4.67 12.22
N ARG A 266 0.53 5.38 13.04
CA ARG A 266 -0.23 4.80 14.14
C ARG A 266 -1.46 4.11 13.60
N GLN A 267 -1.67 2.88 14.00
CA GLN A 267 -2.86 2.10 13.70
C GLN A 267 -3.51 1.62 15.01
N ALA A 268 -4.73 1.08 14.91
CA ALA A 268 -5.49 0.63 16.06
C ALA A 268 -4.73 -0.39 16.91
N ASP A 269 -4.10 -1.37 16.26
CA ASP A 269 -3.44 -2.50 16.89
C ASP A 269 -1.90 -2.41 16.83
N GLY A 270 -1.35 -1.20 16.77
CA GLY A 270 0.09 -0.98 16.74
C GLY A 270 0.55 0.09 15.76
N CYS A 271 1.84 0.13 15.50
CA CYS A 271 2.41 1.09 14.54
C CYS A 271 3.09 0.36 13.38
N LEU A 272 3.04 0.98 12.21
CA LEU A 272 3.99 0.72 11.13
C LEU A 272 5.06 1.79 11.17
N VAL A 273 6.31 1.38 11.02
CA VAL A 273 7.45 2.27 10.92
C VAL A 273 8.02 2.18 9.52
N ARG A 274 8.10 3.31 8.84
CA ARG A 274 8.73 3.43 7.53
C ARG A 274 10.15 3.94 7.71
N MET A 275 11.12 3.24 7.18
CA MET A 275 12.48 3.74 7.06
C MET A 275 12.61 4.46 5.73
N LEU A 276 13.07 5.69 5.77
CA LEU A 276 13.24 6.52 4.59
C LEU A 276 14.72 6.55 4.19
N ASN A 277 14.98 6.72 2.90
CA ASN A 277 16.34 6.82 2.39
C ASN A 277 17.10 7.97 3.09
N CYS A 278 18.39 7.77 3.32
CA CYS A 278 19.27 8.79 3.89
C CYS A 278 19.40 10.03 3.00
N CYS A 279 19.23 9.87 1.68
CA CYS A 279 19.28 10.96 0.70
C CYS A 279 17.87 11.38 0.25
N VAL A 280 17.67 12.68 0.09
CA VAL A 280 16.52 13.24 -0.61
C VAL A 280 16.75 13.11 -2.11
N THR A 281 15.77 12.59 -2.83
CA THR A 281 15.72 12.70 -4.29
C THR A 281 15.16 14.07 -4.64
N ASP A 282 15.88 14.85 -5.44
CA ASP A 282 15.40 16.10 -6.01
C ASP A 282 15.75 16.12 -7.50
N ILE A 283 14.73 15.98 -8.31
CA ILE A 283 14.84 16.02 -9.78
C ILE A 283 13.89 17.07 -10.37
N THR A 284 13.59 18.11 -9.58
CA THR A 284 12.70 19.21 -9.99
C THR A 284 13.15 19.87 -11.28
N ASP A 285 14.47 20.02 -11.48
CA ASP A 285 15.06 20.56 -12.72
C ASP A 285 14.74 19.73 -13.98
N LEU A 286 14.42 18.45 -13.78
CA LEU A 286 14.11 17.55 -14.90
C LEU A 286 12.62 17.59 -15.27
N TYR A 287 11.78 18.26 -14.49
CA TYR A 287 10.34 18.27 -14.73
C TYR A 287 10.00 18.79 -16.11
N ALA A 288 10.60 19.90 -16.54
CA ALA A 288 10.38 20.49 -17.87
C ALA A 288 10.85 19.57 -19.03
N ALA A 289 11.72 18.60 -18.76
CA ALA A 289 12.25 17.65 -19.74
C ALA A 289 11.51 16.30 -19.76
N LEU A 290 10.54 16.10 -18.86
CA LEU A 290 9.68 14.91 -18.87
C LEU A 290 8.65 15.01 -20.02
N PRO A 291 8.23 13.88 -20.60
CA PRO A 291 7.00 13.84 -21.39
C PRO A 291 5.82 14.36 -20.56
N PRO A 292 4.70 14.74 -21.21
CA PRO A 292 3.52 15.15 -20.46
C PRO A 292 3.11 14.13 -19.40
N VAL A 293 3.06 14.57 -18.14
CA VAL A 293 2.70 13.77 -16.97
C VAL A 293 1.30 14.14 -16.46
N ASP A 294 0.63 13.21 -15.77
CA ASP A 294 -0.63 13.51 -15.11
C ASP A 294 -0.41 14.38 -13.87
N ALA A 295 0.62 14.03 -13.11
CA ALA A 295 1.04 14.79 -11.93
C ALA A 295 2.54 14.58 -11.64
N VAL A 296 3.10 15.52 -10.90
CA VAL A 296 4.40 15.35 -10.23
C VAL A 296 4.17 15.34 -8.72
N LEU A 297 4.81 14.39 -8.06
CA LEU A 297 4.72 14.22 -6.61
C LEU A 297 5.92 14.86 -5.90
N LEU A 298 5.63 15.72 -4.94
CA LEU A 298 6.57 16.16 -3.91
C LEU A 298 6.16 15.49 -2.59
N ALA A 299 7.03 14.65 -2.03
CA ALA A 299 6.74 13.87 -0.83
C ALA A 299 7.48 14.46 0.38
N PHE A 300 6.73 15.02 1.31
CA PHE A 300 7.22 15.67 2.52
C PHE A 300 6.97 14.77 3.73
N TYR A 301 7.95 14.63 4.59
CA TYR A 301 7.88 13.82 5.81
C TYR A 301 8.20 14.64 7.07
N ASP A 302 9.34 15.30 7.10
CA ASP A 302 9.91 16.06 8.20
C ASP A 302 10.23 17.52 7.84
N GLU A 303 9.94 17.90 6.58
CA GLU A 303 10.14 19.28 6.12
C GLU A 303 9.22 20.25 6.86
N THR A 304 9.76 21.42 7.16
CA THR A 304 9.00 22.52 7.74
C THR A 304 7.98 23.10 6.75
N PRO A 305 6.91 23.78 7.20
CA PRO A 305 5.95 24.44 6.31
C PRO A 305 6.61 25.39 5.30
N ASN A 306 7.68 26.09 5.70
CA ASN A 306 8.42 26.99 4.81
C ASN A 306 9.15 26.24 3.70
N GLU A 307 9.77 25.11 4.02
CA GLU A 307 10.41 24.24 3.04
C GLU A 307 9.38 23.64 2.07
N VAL A 308 8.25 23.18 2.57
CA VAL A 308 7.12 22.71 1.74
C VAL A 308 6.70 23.81 0.77
N ALA A 309 6.43 25.02 1.26
CA ALA A 309 6.02 26.13 0.42
C ALA A 309 7.08 26.48 -0.65
N LEU A 310 8.35 26.46 -0.29
CA LEU A 310 9.45 26.71 -1.22
C LEU A 310 9.49 25.65 -2.34
N ARG A 311 9.45 24.36 -1.98
CA ARG A 311 9.50 23.26 -2.93
C ARG A 311 8.31 23.25 -3.89
N VAL A 312 7.10 23.51 -3.38
CA VAL A 312 5.89 23.65 -4.21
C VAL A 312 6.02 24.80 -5.18
N LYS A 313 6.48 25.98 -4.74
CA LYS A 313 6.72 27.13 -5.64
C LYS A 313 7.75 26.82 -6.73
N ASN A 314 8.85 26.16 -6.38
CA ASN A 314 9.88 25.75 -7.33
C ASN A 314 9.29 24.81 -8.40
N ALA A 315 8.45 23.83 -8.00
CA ALA A 315 7.76 22.97 -8.95
C ALA A 315 6.78 23.75 -9.86
N CYS A 316 6.09 24.79 -9.32
CA CYS A 316 5.24 25.67 -10.12
C CYS A 316 6.06 26.44 -11.17
N CYS A 317 7.22 27.01 -10.78
CA CYS A 317 8.13 27.69 -11.71
C CYS A 317 8.66 26.73 -12.78
N ALA A 318 9.13 25.53 -12.39
CA ALA A 318 9.61 24.52 -13.32
C ALA A 318 8.51 24.09 -14.31
N ARG A 319 7.27 23.98 -13.88
CA ARG A 319 6.10 23.71 -14.77
C ARG A 319 5.89 24.84 -15.77
N ALA A 320 6.07 26.07 -15.36
CA ALA A 320 5.96 27.25 -16.23
C ALA A 320 7.17 27.42 -17.18
N GLY A 321 8.21 26.60 -17.06
CA GLY A 321 9.46 26.74 -17.84
C GLY A 321 10.39 27.83 -17.32
N GLU A 322 10.17 28.32 -16.10
CA GLU A 322 11.03 29.29 -15.44
C GLU A 322 12.22 28.56 -14.77
N ARG A 323 13.38 29.21 -14.72
CA ARG A 323 14.53 28.66 -13.99
C ARG A 323 14.28 28.76 -12.49
N VAL A 324 14.49 27.66 -11.80
CA VAL A 324 14.37 27.55 -10.32
C VAL A 324 15.67 27.91 -9.65
#